data_9a66973eed64b320a72cbcda6521c1c7
#
_entry.id   9a66973eed64b320a72cbcda6521c1c7
#
_cell.length_a   1.000
_cell.length_b   1.000
_cell.length_c   1.000
_cell.angle_alpha   90.00
_cell.angle_beta   90.00
_cell.angle_gamma   90.00
#
_symmetry.space_group_name_H-M   'P 1'
#
loop_
_entity.id
_entity.type
_entity.pdbx_description
1 polymer ?
#
loop_
_entity_poly.entity_id
_entity_poly.type
_entity_poly.pdbx_seq_one_letter_code
_entity_poly.pdbx_strand_id
1 'polypeptide(L)'
;NNVIKNVASGHVNNDATDNTNAANIADVKKATTTVTANAGEAANATTGNVTLTSTTAADGHTIYDVKLNDKVTLGSGANAVTIDGTAGKATFGSSVVDGVNNTFTTGGANAVKLDGAAGTIKTGTVTVTGGTTNDITGLSNTTVTAADFATKGRAATEEQLKAVGEQTWQITADKDAT
;
A
#
# COMPACT_ATOMS: atom_id res chain seq x y z
N ASN A 1 -60.11 -10.93 -11.63
CA ASN A 1 -59.17 -10.43 -10.63
C ASN A 1 -59.93 -9.59 -9.62
N ASN A 2 -59.97 -10.05 -8.38
CA ASN A 2 -60.56 -9.30 -7.29
C ASN A 2 -59.50 -8.31 -6.74
N VAL A 3 -59.76 -7.02 -6.97
CA VAL A 3 -58.84 -5.94 -6.47
C VAL A 3 -59.58 -5.15 -5.42
N ILE A 4 -58.98 -5.00 -4.22
CA ILE A 4 -59.46 -4.07 -3.20
C ILE A 4 -58.88 -2.70 -3.55
N LYS A 5 -59.80 -1.73 -3.80
CA LYS A 5 -59.43 -0.34 -4.14
C LYS A 5 -59.75 0.61 -2.94
N ASN A 6 -59.14 1.79 -2.97
CA ASN A 6 -59.37 2.89 -1.98
C ASN A 6 -59.01 2.50 -0.55
N VAL A 7 -58.00 1.65 -0.36
CA VAL A 7 -57.41 1.40 0.97
C VAL A 7 -56.61 2.63 1.38
N ALA A 8 -56.94 3.24 2.50
CA ALA A 8 -56.19 4.34 3.08
C ALA A 8 -54.78 3.85 3.46
N SER A 9 -53.80 4.76 3.56
CA SER A 9 -52.45 4.42 4.03
C SER A 9 -52.53 3.84 5.44
N GLY A 10 -51.85 2.72 5.67
CA GLY A 10 -51.67 2.13 7.00
C GLY A 10 -50.62 2.87 7.87
N HIS A 11 -50.08 3.98 7.36
CA HIS A 11 -49.04 4.80 8.02
C HIS A 11 -47.80 3.98 8.40
N VAL A 12 -46.92 3.77 7.48
CA VAL A 12 -45.61 3.08 7.70
C VAL A 12 -44.66 4.02 8.45
N ASN A 13 -45.02 4.35 9.68
CA ASN A 13 -44.16 4.99 10.66
C ASN A 13 -43.94 3.95 11.79
N ASN A 14 -42.84 4.01 12.44
CA ASN A 14 -42.45 3.11 13.56
C ASN A 14 -43.40 3.22 14.79
N ASP A 15 -44.67 3.51 14.56
CA ASP A 15 -45.67 3.57 15.63
C ASP A 15 -46.34 2.20 15.80
N ALA A 16 -46.16 1.60 16.97
CA ALA A 16 -46.71 0.30 17.31
C ALA A 16 -48.27 0.23 17.22
N THR A 17 -48.95 1.38 17.21
CA THR A 17 -50.41 1.46 17.11
C THR A 17 -50.94 1.13 15.75
N ASP A 18 -50.12 1.23 14.69
CA ASP A 18 -50.51 1.01 13.30
C ASP A 18 -50.19 -0.42 12.76
N ASN A 19 -49.64 -1.29 13.60
CA ASN A 19 -49.19 -2.63 13.21
C ASN A 19 -50.31 -3.57 12.72
N THR A 20 -51.56 -3.26 12.96
CA THR A 20 -52.74 -4.04 12.56
C THR A 20 -53.42 -3.49 11.29
N ASN A 21 -52.97 -2.37 10.78
CA ASN A 21 -53.56 -1.72 9.63
C ASN A 21 -53.14 -2.45 8.31
N ALA A 22 -54.02 -2.48 7.32
CA ALA A 22 -53.65 -2.95 6.00
C ALA A 22 -52.73 -1.95 5.29
N ALA A 23 -51.61 -2.40 4.78
CA ALA A 23 -50.75 -1.58 3.94
C ALA A 23 -51.29 -1.48 2.52
N ASN A 24 -51.29 -0.29 1.96
CA ASN A 24 -51.57 -0.10 0.52
C ASN A 24 -50.25 -0.09 -0.29
N ILE A 25 -50.37 -0.04 -1.63
CA ILE A 25 -49.15 -0.04 -2.50
C ILE A 25 -48.24 1.15 -2.24
N ALA A 26 -48.81 2.31 -1.83
CA ALA A 26 -47.99 3.47 -1.51
C ALA A 26 -47.18 3.25 -0.23
N ASP A 27 -47.73 2.57 0.77
CA ASP A 27 -47.04 2.19 2.00
C ASP A 27 -45.92 1.22 1.71
N VAL A 28 -46.14 0.19 0.88
CA VAL A 28 -45.09 -0.75 0.46
C VAL A 28 -43.97 -0.05 -0.30
N LYS A 29 -44.30 0.92 -1.17
CA LYS A 29 -43.30 1.70 -1.90
C LYS A 29 -42.44 2.57 -0.96
N LYS A 30 -43.00 3.10 0.14
CA LYS A 30 -42.24 3.86 1.16
C LYS A 30 -41.33 2.96 1.99
N ALA A 31 -41.65 1.70 2.14
CA ALA A 31 -40.85 0.71 2.87
C ALA A 31 -39.66 0.18 2.07
N THR A 32 -39.39 0.70 0.85
CA THR A 32 -38.25 0.24 0.04
C THR A 32 -36.94 0.61 0.70
N THR A 33 -36.03 -0.37 0.76
CA THR A 33 -34.64 -0.16 1.19
C THR A 33 -33.82 0.37 0.00
N THR A 34 -33.11 1.45 0.20
CA THR A 34 -32.14 1.95 -0.75
C THR A 34 -30.75 1.49 -0.31
N VAL A 35 -30.04 0.80 -1.18
CA VAL A 35 -28.65 0.42 -0.97
C VAL A 35 -27.82 1.28 -1.92
N THR A 36 -26.80 1.95 -1.37
CA THR A 36 -25.87 2.78 -2.15
C THR A 36 -24.43 2.35 -1.88
N ALA A 37 -23.56 2.55 -2.84
CA ALA A 37 -22.13 2.35 -2.72
C ALA A 37 -21.38 3.69 -2.81
N ASN A 38 -20.15 3.74 -2.34
CA ASN A 38 -19.23 4.85 -2.57
C ASN A 38 -19.83 6.24 -2.27
N ALA A 39 -20.33 6.44 -1.05
CA ALA A 39 -20.89 7.71 -0.58
C ALA A 39 -22.14 8.21 -1.35
N GLY A 40 -22.99 7.31 -1.78
CA GLY A 40 -24.29 7.66 -2.36
C GLY A 40 -24.41 7.45 -3.87
N GLU A 41 -23.44 6.82 -4.51
CA GLU A 41 -23.60 6.37 -5.89
C GLU A 41 -24.72 5.33 -6.01
N ALA A 42 -25.42 5.40 -7.12
CA ALA A 42 -26.55 4.50 -7.40
C ALA A 42 -26.09 3.03 -7.50
N ALA A 43 -27.04 2.12 -7.36
CA ALA A 43 -26.82 0.71 -7.68
C ALA A 43 -26.24 0.56 -9.11
N ASN A 44 -25.33 -0.39 -9.27
CA ASN A 44 -24.54 -0.65 -10.49
C ASN A 44 -23.41 0.37 -10.76
N ALA A 45 -23.03 1.21 -9.79
CA ALA A 45 -21.81 1.98 -9.89
C ALA A 45 -20.59 1.04 -9.86
N THR A 46 -19.70 1.20 -10.83
CA THR A 46 -18.47 0.40 -10.98
C THR A 46 -17.20 1.17 -10.57
N THR A 47 -17.39 2.41 -10.12
CA THR A 47 -16.31 3.31 -9.66
C THR A 47 -16.13 3.22 -8.15
N GLY A 48 -14.96 3.61 -7.65
CA GLY A 48 -14.64 3.61 -6.22
C GLY A 48 -14.16 2.24 -5.69
N ASN A 49 -14.33 2.03 -4.38
CA ASN A 49 -13.81 0.85 -3.69
C ASN A 49 -14.75 -0.35 -3.75
N VAL A 50 -16.02 -0.10 -3.99
CA VAL A 50 -17.09 -1.10 -3.92
C VAL A 50 -17.93 -1.04 -5.20
N THR A 51 -18.20 -2.19 -5.78
CA THR A 51 -19.20 -2.36 -6.83
C THR A 51 -20.47 -2.90 -6.18
N LEU A 52 -21.59 -2.25 -6.48
CA LEU A 52 -22.92 -2.67 -6.10
C LEU A 52 -23.69 -3.03 -7.38
N THR A 53 -24.12 -4.27 -7.50
CA THR A 53 -25.02 -4.70 -8.57
C THR A 53 -26.37 -5.09 -8.00
N SER A 54 -27.43 -4.94 -8.80
CA SER A 54 -28.76 -5.38 -8.42
C SER A 54 -29.37 -6.23 -9.51
N THR A 55 -30.07 -7.27 -9.10
CA THR A 55 -30.85 -8.15 -9.95
C THR A 55 -32.25 -8.34 -9.38
N THR A 56 -33.20 -8.71 -10.22
CA THR A 56 -34.55 -9.04 -9.75
C THR A 56 -34.71 -10.55 -9.69
N ALA A 57 -35.09 -11.05 -8.53
CA ALA A 57 -35.42 -12.46 -8.36
C ALA A 57 -36.72 -12.85 -9.06
N ALA A 58 -36.99 -14.15 -9.24
CA ALA A 58 -38.15 -14.65 -9.92
C ALA A 58 -39.49 -14.28 -9.24
N ASP A 59 -39.48 -14.04 -7.94
CA ASP A 59 -40.64 -13.60 -7.15
C ASP A 59 -40.80 -12.07 -7.10
N GLY A 60 -39.90 -11.34 -7.79
CA GLY A 60 -39.95 -9.87 -7.93
C GLY A 60 -39.20 -9.07 -6.89
N HIS A 61 -38.57 -9.69 -5.89
CA HIS A 61 -37.71 -8.91 -4.96
C HIS A 61 -36.36 -8.56 -5.57
N THR A 62 -35.71 -7.50 -5.06
CA THR A 62 -34.39 -7.06 -5.51
C THR A 62 -33.30 -7.74 -4.69
N ILE A 63 -32.34 -8.36 -5.38
CA ILE A 63 -31.10 -8.88 -4.81
C ILE A 63 -30.01 -7.84 -5.03
N TYR A 64 -29.31 -7.49 -3.99
CA TYR A 64 -28.11 -6.63 -4.04
C TYR A 64 -26.87 -7.48 -3.83
N ASP A 65 -25.92 -7.41 -4.76
CA ASP A 65 -24.59 -8.01 -4.63
C ASP A 65 -23.55 -6.92 -4.44
N VAL A 66 -22.80 -7.01 -3.35
CA VAL A 66 -21.80 -6.02 -2.94
C VAL A 66 -20.42 -6.65 -3.01
N LYS A 67 -19.56 -6.13 -3.88
CA LYS A 67 -18.21 -6.62 -4.11
C LYS A 67 -17.18 -5.50 -3.87
N LEU A 68 -16.09 -5.81 -3.18
CA LEU A 68 -14.89 -4.97 -3.20
C LEU A 68 -14.24 -5.05 -4.58
N ASN A 69 -13.85 -3.91 -5.13
CA ASN A 69 -13.13 -3.86 -6.39
C ASN A 69 -11.70 -4.38 -6.22
N ASP A 70 -11.09 -4.81 -7.31
CA ASP A 70 -9.72 -5.33 -7.30
C ASP A 70 -8.69 -4.23 -6.96
N LYS A 71 -9.11 -2.97 -7.03
CA LYS A 71 -8.37 -1.81 -6.56
C LYS A 71 -9.17 -1.06 -5.50
N VAL A 72 -8.59 -0.93 -4.31
CA VAL A 72 -9.17 -0.22 -3.16
C VAL A 72 -8.26 0.94 -2.79
N THR A 73 -8.84 2.14 -2.64
CA THR A 73 -8.11 3.33 -2.23
C THR A 73 -8.72 3.92 -0.96
N LEU A 74 -7.90 4.08 0.07
CA LEU A 74 -8.27 4.69 1.34
C LEU A 74 -7.60 6.06 1.45
N GLY A 75 -8.36 7.08 1.73
CA GLY A 75 -7.90 8.46 1.76
C GLY A 75 -7.75 9.06 0.36
N SER A 76 -7.04 10.18 0.26
CA SER A 76 -6.87 10.93 -0.97
C SER A 76 -5.51 11.63 -1.04
N GLY A 77 -5.13 12.08 -2.24
CA GLY A 77 -3.89 12.82 -2.47
C GLY A 77 -2.63 11.99 -2.22
N ALA A 78 -1.54 12.66 -1.84
CA ALA A 78 -0.23 12.05 -1.68
C ALA A 78 -0.12 11.02 -0.54
N ASN A 79 -1.07 11.03 0.40
CA ASN A 79 -1.09 10.11 1.55
C ASN A 79 -2.06 8.95 1.37
N ALA A 80 -2.67 8.81 0.21
CA ALA A 80 -3.60 7.72 -0.04
C ALA A 80 -2.92 6.35 0.11
N VAL A 81 -3.66 5.41 0.67
CA VAL A 81 -3.29 3.99 0.68
C VAL A 81 -4.08 3.29 -0.43
N THR A 82 -3.38 2.65 -1.35
CA THR A 82 -4.00 1.91 -2.44
C THR A 82 -3.53 0.47 -2.41
N ILE A 83 -4.47 -0.47 -2.46
CA ILE A 83 -4.22 -1.89 -2.69
C ILE A 83 -4.79 -2.21 -4.07
N ASP A 84 -3.93 -2.62 -4.99
CA ASP A 84 -4.27 -2.91 -6.38
C ASP A 84 -3.95 -4.38 -6.68
N GLY A 85 -4.97 -5.23 -6.61
CA GLY A 85 -4.86 -6.65 -6.84
C GLY A 85 -4.53 -7.00 -8.29
N THR A 86 -4.96 -6.17 -9.25
CA THR A 86 -4.63 -6.37 -10.67
C THR A 86 -3.16 -6.08 -10.96
N ALA A 87 -2.60 -5.05 -10.32
CA ALA A 87 -1.19 -4.69 -10.46
C ALA A 87 -0.28 -5.46 -9.50
N GLY A 88 -0.83 -6.21 -8.54
CA GLY A 88 -0.05 -6.89 -7.50
C GLY A 88 0.71 -5.92 -6.59
N LYS A 89 0.15 -4.75 -6.30
CA LYS A 89 0.82 -3.66 -5.59
C LYS A 89 0.02 -3.15 -4.40
N ALA A 90 0.74 -2.79 -3.34
CA ALA A 90 0.21 -1.95 -2.27
C ALA A 90 1.05 -0.66 -2.17
N THR A 91 0.38 0.48 -2.18
CA THR A 91 1.01 1.81 -2.11
C THR A 91 0.57 2.52 -0.84
N PHE A 92 1.50 3.10 -0.11
CA PHE A 92 1.29 3.85 1.13
C PHE A 92 1.92 5.23 0.95
N GLY A 93 1.16 6.18 0.41
CA GLY A 93 1.70 7.44 -0.04
C GLY A 93 2.74 7.23 -1.15
N SER A 94 4.01 7.58 -0.88
CA SER A 94 5.12 7.38 -1.81
C SER A 94 5.85 6.03 -1.67
N SER A 95 5.47 5.20 -0.69
CA SER A 95 6.07 3.88 -0.48
C SER A 95 5.28 2.80 -1.20
N VAL A 96 5.95 1.81 -1.76
CA VAL A 96 5.32 0.77 -2.60
C VAL A 96 5.84 -0.61 -2.22
N VAL A 97 4.90 -1.54 -2.02
CA VAL A 97 5.15 -2.99 -2.05
C VAL A 97 4.68 -3.49 -3.42
N ASP A 98 5.58 -4.06 -4.20
CA ASP A 98 5.33 -4.56 -5.55
C ASP A 98 5.59 -6.06 -5.60
N GLY A 99 4.51 -6.84 -5.58
CA GLY A 99 4.59 -8.30 -5.59
C GLY A 99 5.02 -8.88 -6.95
N VAL A 100 4.77 -8.17 -8.05
CA VAL A 100 5.18 -8.61 -9.40
C VAL A 100 6.69 -8.52 -9.56
N ASN A 101 7.30 -7.44 -9.07
CA ASN A 101 8.75 -7.22 -9.15
C ASN A 101 9.50 -7.70 -7.90
N ASN A 102 8.81 -8.24 -6.90
CA ASN A 102 9.36 -8.66 -5.62
C ASN A 102 10.13 -7.53 -4.91
N THR A 103 9.60 -6.30 -4.92
CA THR A 103 10.26 -5.15 -4.31
C THR A 103 9.42 -4.50 -3.21
N PHE A 104 10.12 -3.96 -2.21
CA PHE A 104 9.58 -2.97 -1.28
C PHE A 104 10.43 -1.70 -1.40
N THR A 105 9.81 -0.57 -1.70
CA THR A 105 10.49 0.72 -1.86
C THR A 105 9.83 1.76 -0.96
N THR A 106 10.61 2.44 -0.13
CA THR A 106 10.15 3.62 0.59
C THR A 106 10.22 4.84 -0.32
N GLY A 107 9.34 5.82 -0.09
CA GLY A 107 9.39 7.07 -0.84
C GLY A 107 10.49 8.02 -0.38
N GLY A 108 10.71 9.09 -1.16
CA GLY A 108 11.61 10.19 -0.84
C GLY A 108 12.99 10.09 -1.50
N ALA A 109 13.79 11.15 -1.31
CA ALA A 109 15.11 11.30 -1.94
C ALA A 109 16.12 10.24 -1.49
N ASN A 110 15.97 9.73 -0.26
CA ASN A 110 16.82 8.68 0.32
C ASN A 110 16.07 7.34 0.42
N ALA A 111 15.29 7.02 -0.59
CA ALA A 111 14.49 5.80 -0.63
C ALA A 111 15.33 4.55 -0.31
N VAL A 112 14.77 3.67 0.50
CA VAL A 112 15.29 2.31 0.71
C VAL A 112 14.53 1.39 -0.21
N LYS A 113 15.24 0.59 -1.00
CA LYS A 113 14.67 -0.45 -1.85
C LYS A 113 15.17 -1.81 -1.38
N LEU A 114 14.25 -2.70 -1.05
CA LEU A 114 14.52 -4.13 -0.95
C LEU A 114 14.08 -4.76 -2.27
N ASP A 115 14.95 -5.51 -2.89
CA ASP A 115 14.70 -6.16 -4.18
C ASP A 115 14.97 -7.65 -4.05
N GLY A 116 13.88 -8.43 -3.91
CA GLY A 116 13.98 -9.87 -3.72
C GLY A 116 14.40 -10.62 -4.99
N ALA A 117 14.15 -10.06 -6.17
CA ALA A 117 14.58 -10.66 -7.44
C ALA A 117 16.08 -10.48 -7.66
N ALA A 118 16.61 -9.29 -7.30
CA ALA A 118 18.05 -9.00 -7.39
C ALA A 118 18.83 -9.44 -6.15
N GLY A 119 18.16 -9.79 -5.05
CA GLY A 119 18.81 -10.09 -3.77
C GLY A 119 19.51 -8.89 -3.15
N THR A 120 18.96 -7.66 -3.28
CA THR A 120 19.64 -6.44 -2.86
C THR A 120 18.84 -5.60 -1.87
N ILE A 121 19.58 -4.87 -1.00
CA ILE A 121 19.07 -3.75 -0.21
C ILE A 121 19.83 -2.51 -0.65
N LYS A 122 19.12 -1.49 -1.13
CA LYS A 122 19.73 -0.26 -1.63
C LYS A 122 19.20 0.97 -0.88
N THR A 123 20.10 1.85 -0.49
CA THR A 123 19.77 3.18 0.07
C THR A 123 20.75 4.22 -0.48
N GLY A 124 20.25 5.17 -1.27
CA GLY A 124 21.13 6.09 -2.00
C GLY A 124 22.08 5.34 -2.94
N THR A 125 23.38 5.54 -2.75
CA THR A 125 24.44 4.86 -3.51
C THR A 125 24.87 3.53 -2.89
N VAL A 126 24.58 3.32 -1.60
CA VAL A 126 24.99 2.10 -0.87
C VAL A 126 24.07 0.95 -1.26
N THR A 127 24.66 -0.16 -1.63
CA THR A 127 23.96 -1.41 -1.97
C THR A 127 24.58 -2.56 -1.18
N VAL A 128 23.72 -3.32 -0.50
CA VAL A 128 24.05 -4.64 0.05
C VAL A 128 23.54 -5.67 -0.94
N THR A 129 24.42 -6.47 -1.48
CA THR A 129 24.09 -7.52 -2.47
C THR A 129 24.20 -8.89 -1.81
N GLY A 130 23.13 -9.66 -1.86
CA GLY A 130 23.13 -11.08 -1.51
C GLY A 130 23.37 -11.93 -2.77
N GLY A 131 23.52 -13.23 -2.58
CA GLY A 131 23.70 -14.17 -3.71
C GLY A 131 25.15 -14.43 -4.04
N THR A 132 25.60 -14.13 -5.27
CA THR A 132 26.92 -14.59 -5.74
C THR A 132 28.09 -13.82 -5.16
N THR A 133 27.96 -12.52 -4.92
CA THR A 133 29.07 -11.66 -4.48
C THR A 133 29.05 -11.36 -2.99
N ASN A 134 27.85 -11.20 -2.39
CA ASN A 134 27.65 -10.87 -0.96
C ASN A 134 28.39 -9.60 -0.52
N ASP A 135 28.31 -8.54 -1.33
CA ASP A 135 29.08 -7.31 -1.17
C ASP A 135 28.27 -6.17 -0.52
N ILE A 136 28.98 -5.21 0.06
CA ILE A 136 28.48 -3.88 0.37
C ILE A 136 29.25 -2.88 -0.47
N THR A 137 28.60 -2.20 -1.40
CA THR A 137 29.21 -1.26 -2.33
C THR A 137 28.64 0.15 -2.19
N GLY A 138 29.26 1.15 -2.84
CA GLY A 138 28.81 2.53 -2.84
C GLY A 138 29.13 3.31 -1.58
N LEU A 139 30.03 2.81 -0.75
CA LEU A 139 30.59 3.56 0.38
C LEU A 139 31.46 4.72 -0.13
N SER A 140 31.36 5.91 0.49
CA SER A 140 32.04 7.12 0.05
C SER A 140 33.43 7.34 0.67
N ASN A 141 33.77 6.57 1.72
CA ASN A 141 35.01 6.73 2.45
C ASN A 141 36.14 5.87 1.85
N THR A 142 36.69 6.32 0.73
CA THR A 142 37.67 5.55 -0.06
C THR A 142 39.13 5.91 0.22
N THR A 143 39.43 6.89 1.10
CA THR A 143 40.78 7.33 1.41
C THR A 143 41.07 7.31 2.90
N VAL A 144 42.35 7.16 3.26
CA VAL A 144 42.83 7.27 4.65
C VAL A 144 43.31 8.70 5.02
N THR A 145 43.30 9.61 4.04
CA THR A 145 43.77 10.99 4.21
C THR A 145 42.63 12.00 4.48
N ALA A 146 41.38 11.56 4.49
CA ALA A 146 40.25 12.43 4.77
C ALA A 146 40.34 12.98 6.20
N ALA A 147 40.00 14.27 6.38
CA ALA A 147 40.08 14.94 7.68
C ALA A 147 39.24 14.27 8.78
N ASP A 148 38.21 13.54 8.42
CA ASP A 148 37.34 12.80 9.33
C ASP A 148 37.62 11.29 9.34
N PHE A 149 38.75 10.85 8.79
CA PHE A 149 39.17 9.45 8.85
C PHE A 149 39.31 9.01 10.32
N ALA A 150 38.72 7.86 10.61
CA ALA A 150 38.69 7.25 11.96
C ALA A 150 37.98 8.07 13.06
N THR A 151 37.39 9.25 12.75
CA THR A 151 36.64 10.04 13.74
C THR A 151 35.19 9.59 13.89
N LYS A 152 34.66 8.81 12.92
CA LYS A 152 33.30 8.27 12.93
C LYS A 152 33.36 6.75 12.76
N GLY A 153 32.49 6.03 13.46
CA GLY A 153 32.34 4.59 13.34
C GLY A 153 31.73 4.19 11.97
N ARG A 154 32.54 4.22 10.92
CA ARG A 154 32.17 3.81 9.56
C ARG A 154 32.86 2.49 9.20
N ALA A 155 32.24 1.72 8.29
CA ALA A 155 32.91 0.58 7.68
C ALA A 155 34.10 1.05 6.84
N ALA A 156 35.22 0.35 6.92
CA ALA A 156 36.35 0.58 6.01
C ALA A 156 36.05 -0.02 4.64
N THR A 157 36.55 0.61 3.57
CA THR A 157 36.49 0.10 2.22
C THR A 157 37.76 -0.70 1.87
N GLU A 158 37.72 -1.49 0.80
CA GLU A 158 38.89 -2.21 0.29
C GLU A 158 39.99 -1.25 -0.15
N GLU A 159 39.65 -0.09 -0.70
CA GLU A 159 40.62 0.95 -1.06
C GLU A 159 41.36 1.49 0.17
N GLN A 160 40.66 1.70 1.28
CA GLN A 160 41.31 2.11 2.55
C GLN A 160 42.20 1.00 3.08
N LEU A 161 41.77 -0.24 3.08
CA LEU A 161 42.56 -1.40 3.49
C LEU A 161 43.81 -1.54 2.63
N LYS A 162 43.66 -1.43 1.31
CA LYS A 162 44.76 -1.45 0.36
C LYS A 162 45.80 -0.35 0.64
N ALA A 163 45.31 0.90 0.83
CA ALA A 163 46.17 2.04 1.16
C ALA A 163 47.00 1.84 2.46
N VAL A 164 46.43 1.20 3.47
CA VAL A 164 47.14 0.82 4.70
C VAL A 164 48.18 -0.29 4.42
N GLY A 165 47.81 -1.29 3.60
CA GLY A 165 48.73 -2.40 3.24
C GLY A 165 49.92 -1.97 2.39
N GLU A 166 49.76 -0.90 1.61
CA GLU A 166 50.84 -0.32 0.77
C GLU A 166 51.73 0.64 1.52
N GLN A 167 51.42 0.98 2.81
CA GLN A 167 52.34 1.77 3.64
C GLN A 167 53.57 0.97 3.96
N THR A 168 54.72 1.43 3.44
CA THR A 168 56.01 0.85 3.75
C THR A 168 56.44 1.26 5.16
N TRP A 169 56.63 0.28 6.01
CA TRP A 169 57.22 0.48 7.34
C TRP A 169 58.75 0.50 7.18
N GLN A 170 59.37 1.67 7.31
CA GLN A 170 60.84 1.76 7.32
C GLN A 170 61.29 1.55 8.79
N ILE A 171 61.83 0.36 9.04
CA ILE A 171 62.53 0.08 10.30
C ILE A 171 63.98 0.56 10.13
N THR A 172 64.30 1.71 10.68
CA THR A 172 65.70 2.17 10.77
C THR A 172 66.24 1.71 12.10
N ALA A 173 67.28 0.84 12.03
CA ALA A 173 68.07 0.56 13.21
C ALA A 173 68.91 1.84 13.52
N ASP A 174 68.84 2.33 14.74
CA ASP A 174 69.76 3.36 15.19
C ASP A 174 71.20 2.76 15.18
N LYS A 175 71.98 3.23 14.24
CA LYS A 175 73.40 2.88 14.23
C LYS A 175 74.08 3.84 15.15
N ASP A 176 74.31 3.41 16.39
CA ASP A 176 75.21 4.13 17.31
C ASP A 176 76.53 4.42 16.60
N ALA A 177 76.77 5.71 16.35
CA ALA A 177 78.05 6.18 15.92
C ALA A 177 79.00 6.06 17.14
N THR A 178 79.96 5.18 17.02
CA THR A 178 81.15 5.19 17.87
C THR A 178 82.03 6.38 17.58
#